data_16302bab87445218a93a0a52c2591bc5
#
_entry.id   16302bab87445218a93a0a52c2591bc5
#
_cell.length_a   1.000
_cell.length_b   1.000
_cell.length_c   1.000
_cell.angle_alpha   90.00
_cell.angle_beta   90.00
_cell.angle_gamma   90.00
#
_symmetry.space_group_name_H-M   'P 1'
#
loop_
_entity.id
_entity.type
_entity.pdbx_description
1 polymer ?
#
loop_
_entity_poly.entity_id
_entity_poly.type
_entity_poly.pdbx_seq_one_letter_code
_entity_poly.pdbx_strand_id
1 'polypeptide(L)'
;WLQLAEDLELEVRWLEFDLETYEYKLEMLENLLEPGDVLLAAVNYSSNCLGTINDIKTITEKVKSKGGLVYIDAVQYVPHGITDVQELGCDFLVCSPYKFFGPHQGVLWGDKELLMELEAYKVRPAGDLPPGKFETGTLCHEAMAGTLGAVEYLEWFSETINSPEKEQTNRRQKILSAMNSIILYEQKLCKKLILGLQSLPGIKISGITDPSAMDRRVPTVSFSVEDRHPDQLAKALG
;
A
#
# COMPACT_ATOMS: atom_id res chain seq x y z
N TRP A 1 11.99 -11.13 1.93
CA TRP A 1 11.36 -12.26 2.61
C TRP A 1 12.01 -13.59 2.25
N LEU A 2 12.30 -13.86 0.95
CA LEU A 2 12.83 -15.16 0.52
C LEU A 2 14.16 -15.51 1.20
N GLN A 3 15.11 -14.58 1.24
CA GLN A 3 16.39 -14.82 1.92
C GLN A 3 16.21 -15.09 3.43
N LEU A 4 15.30 -14.33 4.07
CA LEU A 4 15.01 -14.54 5.49
C LEU A 4 14.39 -15.93 5.73
N ALA A 5 13.50 -16.37 4.84
CA ALA A 5 12.89 -17.69 4.95
C ALA A 5 13.94 -18.79 4.75
N GLU A 6 14.87 -18.63 3.81
CA GLU A 6 15.99 -19.56 3.60
C GLU A 6 16.90 -19.62 4.83
N ASP A 7 17.32 -18.46 5.37
CA ASP A 7 18.22 -18.37 6.52
C ASP A 7 17.61 -18.99 7.81
N LEU A 8 16.29 -18.94 7.93
CA LEU A 8 15.55 -19.47 9.08
C LEU A 8 14.89 -20.82 8.81
N GLU A 9 15.17 -21.45 7.67
CA GLU A 9 14.59 -22.74 7.24
C GLU A 9 13.04 -22.74 7.27
N LEU A 10 12.42 -21.60 6.88
CA LEU A 10 10.97 -21.45 6.82
C LEU A 10 10.43 -21.84 5.45
N GLU A 11 9.27 -22.49 5.43
CA GLU A 11 8.52 -22.76 4.21
C GLU A 11 7.84 -21.49 3.70
N VAL A 12 7.98 -21.18 2.41
CA VAL A 12 7.27 -20.09 1.73
C VAL A 12 6.09 -20.65 0.95
N ARG A 13 4.89 -20.23 1.31
CA ARG A 13 3.65 -20.55 0.63
C ARG A 13 3.15 -19.34 -0.17
N TRP A 14 2.91 -19.52 -1.47
CA TRP A 14 2.54 -18.43 -2.35
C TRP A 14 1.03 -18.33 -2.51
N LEU A 15 0.47 -17.16 -2.17
CA LEU A 15 -0.87 -16.79 -2.59
C LEU A 15 -0.79 -16.27 -4.04
N GLU A 16 -1.29 -17.06 -4.96
CA GLU A 16 -1.29 -16.72 -6.38
C GLU A 16 -2.35 -15.67 -6.71
N PHE A 17 -2.16 -15.01 -7.84
CA PHE A 17 -3.17 -14.15 -8.45
C PHE A 17 -3.63 -14.74 -9.79
N ASP A 18 -4.85 -14.41 -10.17
CA ASP A 18 -5.41 -14.80 -11.46
C ASP A 18 -4.81 -13.94 -12.58
N LEU A 19 -4.41 -14.54 -13.71
CA LEU A 19 -3.75 -13.84 -14.82
C LEU A 19 -4.73 -13.09 -15.74
N GLU A 20 -6.04 -13.26 -15.57
CA GLU A 20 -7.06 -12.55 -16.33
C GLU A 20 -7.59 -11.35 -15.54
N THR A 21 -7.93 -11.59 -14.27
CA THR A 21 -8.47 -10.54 -13.37
C THR A 21 -7.39 -9.74 -12.65
N TYR A 22 -6.21 -10.32 -12.47
CA TYR A 22 -5.08 -9.79 -11.70
C TYR A 22 -5.39 -9.55 -10.21
N GLU A 23 -6.30 -10.35 -9.66
CA GLU A 23 -6.67 -10.36 -8.26
C GLU A 23 -6.14 -11.61 -7.57
N TYR A 24 -5.90 -11.56 -6.27
CA TYR A 24 -5.48 -12.73 -5.51
C TYR A 24 -6.57 -13.80 -5.52
N LYS A 25 -6.16 -15.07 -5.68
CA LYS A 25 -7.02 -16.26 -5.59
C LYS A 25 -7.33 -16.55 -4.12
N LEU A 26 -8.25 -15.79 -3.53
CA LEU A 26 -8.58 -15.90 -2.10
C LEU A 26 -9.15 -17.27 -1.70
N GLU A 27 -9.67 -18.02 -2.65
CA GLU A 27 -10.09 -19.41 -2.46
C GLU A 27 -8.92 -20.35 -2.10
N MET A 28 -7.68 -20.02 -2.50
CA MET A 28 -6.49 -20.79 -2.13
C MET A 28 -6.06 -20.52 -0.69
N LEU A 29 -6.45 -19.40 -0.12
CA LEU A 29 -5.95 -18.93 1.18
C LEU A 29 -6.27 -19.93 2.30
N GLU A 30 -7.47 -20.52 2.29
CA GLU A 30 -7.85 -21.53 3.29
C GLU A 30 -6.87 -22.70 3.29
N ASN A 31 -6.54 -23.23 2.10
CA ASN A 31 -5.61 -24.36 1.97
C ASN A 31 -4.19 -23.99 2.41
N LEU A 32 -3.74 -22.75 2.12
CA LEU A 32 -2.42 -22.27 2.54
C LEU A 32 -2.32 -22.11 4.06
N LEU A 33 -3.45 -21.84 4.73
CA LEU A 33 -3.55 -21.66 6.18
C LEU A 33 -3.93 -22.95 6.94
N GLU A 34 -4.33 -24.01 6.23
CA GLU A 34 -4.83 -25.30 6.81
C GLU A 34 -3.86 -25.91 7.84
N PRO A 35 -2.55 -25.96 7.58
CA PRO A 35 -1.59 -26.52 8.55
C PRO A 35 -1.59 -25.82 9.92
N GLY A 36 -2.06 -24.56 10.01
CA GLY A 36 -2.17 -23.82 11.27
C GLY A 36 -0.82 -23.41 11.90
N ASP A 37 0.23 -23.37 11.08
CA ASP A 37 1.62 -23.06 11.48
C ASP A 37 2.12 -21.77 10.81
N VAL A 38 1.21 -20.90 10.36
CA VAL A 38 1.57 -19.66 9.68
C VAL A 38 2.17 -18.65 10.66
N LEU A 39 3.44 -18.32 10.45
CA LEU A 39 4.15 -17.32 11.24
C LEU A 39 3.78 -15.91 10.80
N LEU A 40 3.87 -15.64 9.50
CA LEU A 40 3.68 -14.29 8.93
C LEU A 40 3.11 -14.39 7.52
N ALA A 41 2.11 -13.58 7.23
CA ALA A 41 1.69 -13.28 5.87
C ALA A 41 2.19 -11.88 5.47
N ALA A 42 3.03 -11.80 4.44
CA ALA A 42 3.48 -10.55 3.86
C ALA A 42 2.70 -10.30 2.56
N VAL A 43 1.88 -9.26 2.54
CA VAL A 43 0.93 -8.99 1.45
C VAL A 43 1.06 -7.56 0.94
N ASN A 44 0.87 -7.40 -0.36
CA ASN A 44 0.85 -6.09 -1.02
C ASN A 44 -0.59 -5.56 -1.04
N TYR A 45 -0.80 -4.30 -0.61
CA TYR A 45 -2.14 -3.70 -0.57
C TYR A 45 -2.62 -3.34 -1.98
N SER A 46 -1.77 -2.74 -2.80
CA SER A 46 -2.07 -2.50 -4.21
C SER A 46 -0.86 -2.71 -5.10
N SER A 47 -1.10 -3.22 -6.30
CA SER A 47 -0.04 -3.48 -7.26
C SER A 47 0.56 -2.17 -7.80
N ASN A 48 1.86 -2.00 -7.65
CA ASN A 48 2.60 -0.89 -8.26
C ASN A 48 2.74 -1.01 -9.78
N CYS A 49 2.49 -2.19 -10.35
CA CYS A 49 2.54 -2.43 -11.79
C CYS A 49 1.16 -2.31 -12.43
N LEU A 50 0.12 -2.86 -11.80
CA LEU A 50 -1.20 -3.05 -12.41
C LEU A 50 -2.27 -2.12 -11.82
N GLY A 51 -2.03 -1.64 -10.62
CA GLY A 51 -2.97 -0.80 -9.89
C GLY A 51 -4.06 -1.57 -9.13
N THR A 52 -4.18 -2.88 -9.27
CA THR A 52 -5.17 -3.69 -8.55
C THR A 52 -5.05 -3.49 -7.04
N ILE A 53 -6.16 -3.26 -6.35
CA ILE A 53 -6.28 -3.21 -4.89
C ILE A 53 -6.69 -4.60 -4.41
N ASN A 54 -5.95 -5.15 -3.46
CA ASN A 54 -6.21 -6.46 -2.89
C ASN A 54 -7.13 -6.36 -1.66
N ASP A 55 -7.94 -7.38 -1.43
CA ASP A 55 -8.80 -7.48 -0.25
C ASP A 55 -7.98 -7.85 1.00
N ILE A 56 -7.25 -6.87 1.49
CA ILE A 56 -6.35 -7.02 2.64
C ILE A 56 -7.13 -7.35 3.91
N LYS A 57 -8.34 -6.82 4.06
CA LYS A 57 -9.16 -7.08 5.24
C LYS A 57 -9.50 -8.56 5.37
N THR A 58 -10.01 -9.16 4.31
CA THR A 58 -10.30 -10.62 4.29
C THR A 58 -9.05 -11.45 4.53
N ILE A 59 -7.91 -11.09 3.92
CA ILE A 59 -6.64 -11.80 4.14
C ILE A 59 -6.23 -11.69 5.60
N THR A 60 -6.26 -10.49 6.17
CA THR A 60 -5.89 -10.24 7.57
C THR A 60 -6.75 -11.06 8.54
N GLU A 61 -8.07 -11.01 8.38
CA GLU A 61 -9.01 -11.74 9.23
C GLU A 61 -8.74 -13.26 9.20
N LYS A 62 -8.52 -13.83 8.03
CA LYS A 62 -8.23 -15.25 7.86
C LYS A 62 -6.89 -15.65 8.47
N VAL A 63 -5.82 -14.92 8.20
CA VAL A 63 -4.47 -15.19 8.75
C VAL A 63 -4.48 -15.09 10.26
N LYS A 64 -5.07 -14.03 10.82
CA LYS A 64 -5.15 -13.83 12.28
C LYS A 64 -6.03 -14.88 12.97
N SER A 65 -7.06 -15.39 12.32
CA SER A 65 -7.88 -16.50 12.85
C SER A 65 -7.09 -17.78 13.05
N LYS A 66 -5.95 -17.93 12.38
CA LYS A 66 -5.01 -19.05 12.50
C LYS A 66 -3.76 -18.72 13.36
N GLY A 67 -3.73 -17.54 13.98
CA GLY A 67 -2.64 -17.11 14.85
C GLY A 67 -1.43 -16.52 14.13
N GLY A 68 -1.48 -16.35 12.80
CA GLY A 68 -0.41 -15.73 12.03
C GLY A 68 -0.39 -14.20 12.17
N LEU A 69 0.78 -13.60 11.98
CA LEU A 69 0.97 -12.15 11.88
C LEU A 69 0.75 -11.67 10.44
N VAL A 70 0.38 -10.39 10.29
CA VAL A 70 0.13 -9.78 8.98
C VAL A 70 0.97 -8.53 8.79
N TYR A 71 1.80 -8.54 7.75
CA TYR A 71 2.62 -7.41 7.30
C TYR A 71 2.10 -6.91 5.95
N ILE A 72 1.66 -5.65 5.91
CA ILE A 72 1.08 -5.03 4.72
C ILE A 72 2.11 -4.08 4.08
N ASP A 73 2.45 -4.32 2.81
CA ASP A 73 3.09 -3.33 1.97
C ASP A 73 2.04 -2.41 1.36
N ALA A 74 1.88 -1.24 1.95
CA ALA A 74 0.95 -0.21 1.50
C ALA A 74 1.63 0.94 0.74
N VAL A 75 2.89 0.76 0.33
CA VAL A 75 3.71 1.80 -0.34
C VAL A 75 3.00 2.38 -1.57
N GLN A 76 2.30 1.54 -2.34
CA GLN A 76 1.55 1.99 -3.52
C GLN A 76 0.12 2.42 -3.17
N TYR A 77 -0.45 1.96 -2.05
CA TYR A 77 -1.84 2.26 -1.71
C TYR A 77 -2.02 3.58 -0.98
N VAL A 78 -1.18 3.88 0.03
CA VAL A 78 -1.31 5.06 0.90
C VAL A 78 -1.46 6.39 0.14
N PRO A 79 -0.77 6.63 -0.99
CA PRO A 79 -0.95 7.85 -1.79
C PRO A 79 -2.34 7.99 -2.41
N HIS A 80 -3.04 6.88 -2.64
CA HIS A 80 -4.23 6.78 -3.47
C HIS A 80 -5.48 6.28 -2.73
N GLY A 81 -5.34 5.89 -1.45
CA GLY A 81 -6.40 5.28 -0.67
C GLY A 81 -6.38 5.68 0.80
N ILE A 82 -7.55 5.63 1.43
CA ILE A 82 -7.67 5.84 2.88
C ILE A 82 -7.13 4.60 3.58
N THR A 83 -6.17 4.82 4.47
CA THR A 83 -5.57 3.75 5.25
C THR A 83 -5.93 3.90 6.71
N ASP A 84 -6.53 2.87 7.30
CA ASP A 84 -6.85 2.78 8.72
C ASP A 84 -6.35 1.44 9.28
N VAL A 85 -5.25 1.48 10.00
CA VAL A 85 -4.60 0.27 10.54
C VAL A 85 -5.46 -0.45 11.59
N GLN A 86 -6.33 0.29 12.29
CA GLN A 86 -7.26 -0.31 13.27
C GLN A 86 -8.38 -1.08 12.56
N GLU A 87 -8.89 -0.52 11.46
CA GLU A 87 -9.90 -1.20 10.64
C GLU A 87 -9.33 -2.42 9.92
N LEU A 88 -8.08 -2.33 9.45
CA LEU A 88 -7.38 -3.43 8.79
C LEU A 88 -7.02 -4.55 9.76
N GLY A 89 -6.77 -4.26 11.03
CA GLY A 89 -6.41 -5.23 12.07
C GLY A 89 -5.06 -5.90 11.86
N CYS A 90 -4.19 -5.34 11.01
CA CYS A 90 -2.85 -5.85 10.72
C CYS A 90 -1.89 -5.64 11.89
N ASP A 91 -0.75 -6.33 11.86
CA ASP A 91 0.30 -6.21 12.86
C ASP A 91 1.39 -5.23 12.44
N PHE A 92 1.64 -5.13 11.13
CA PHE A 92 2.59 -4.19 10.53
C PHE A 92 2.04 -3.60 9.24
N LEU A 93 2.38 -2.33 8.98
CA LEU A 93 2.09 -1.67 7.71
C LEU A 93 3.24 -0.74 7.33
N VAL A 94 3.75 -0.87 6.11
CA VAL A 94 4.82 -0.01 5.61
C VAL A 94 4.31 0.92 4.51
N CYS A 95 4.78 2.17 4.53
CA CYS A 95 4.57 3.13 3.46
C CYS A 95 5.84 3.96 3.20
N SER A 96 5.82 4.71 2.10
CA SER A 96 6.93 5.57 1.70
C SER A 96 6.45 6.98 1.40
N PRO A 97 6.81 7.97 2.23
CA PRO A 97 6.39 9.36 2.10
C PRO A 97 6.65 9.98 0.72
N TYR A 98 7.72 9.59 0.02
CA TYR A 98 8.02 10.13 -1.32
C TYR A 98 6.90 9.89 -2.34
N LYS A 99 5.99 8.94 -2.09
CA LYS A 99 4.83 8.68 -2.95
C LYS A 99 3.63 9.57 -2.64
N PHE A 100 3.62 10.23 -1.46
CA PHE A 100 2.59 11.17 -1.05
C PHE A 100 3.19 12.52 -0.61
N PHE A 101 3.93 13.15 -1.52
CA PHE A 101 4.50 14.50 -1.41
C PHE A 101 5.65 14.67 -0.41
N GLY A 102 6.13 13.59 0.20
CA GLY A 102 7.18 13.62 1.21
C GLY A 102 8.57 13.26 0.68
N PRO A 103 9.56 13.17 1.56
CA PRO A 103 10.94 12.80 1.22
C PRO A 103 11.12 11.28 1.03
N HIS A 104 12.31 10.88 0.56
CA HIS A 104 12.73 9.49 0.53
C HIS A 104 12.96 8.95 1.95
N GLN A 105 11.91 8.41 2.52
CA GLN A 105 11.89 7.79 3.85
C GLN A 105 10.93 6.61 3.84
N GLY A 106 11.23 5.59 4.64
CA GLY A 106 10.28 4.53 4.98
C GLY A 106 9.59 4.85 6.31
N VAL A 107 8.31 4.56 6.40
CA VAL A 107 7.53 4.58 7.64
C VAL A 107 6.93 3.20 7.86
N LEU A 108 7.26 2.58 8.98
CA LEU A 108 6.68 1.33 9.43
C LEU A 108 5.77 1.61 10.63
N TRP A 109 4.50 1.34 10.49
CA TRP A 109 3.60 1.20 11.61
C TRP A 109 3.63 -0.24 12.12
N GLY A 110 3.63 -0.43 13.43
CA GLY A 110 3.52 -1.73 14.06
C GLY A 110 2.65 -1.67 15.31
N ASP A 111 1.94 -2.77 15.60
CA ASP A 111 1.18 -2.89 16.83
C ASP A 111 2.10 -2.67 18.04
N LYS A 112 1.66 -1.82 18.97
CA LYS A 112 2.51 -1.38 20.09
C LYS A 112 2.88 -2.52 21.04
N GLU A 113 1.95 -3.39 21.34
CA GLU A 113 2.16 -4.50 22.27
C GLU A 113 3.11 -5.51 21.65
N LEU A 114 2.90 -5.84 20.38
CA LEU A 114 3.81 -6.69 19.62
C LEU A 114 5.21 -6.07 19.53
N LEU A 115 5.34 -4.79 19.23
CA LEU A 115 6.64 -4.11 19.20
C LEU A 115 7.35 -4.09 20.57
N MET A 116 6.61 -4.07 21.67
CA MET A 116 7.20 -4.17 23.01
C MET A 116 7.78 -5.58 23.27
N GLU A 117 7.11 -6.62 22.80
CA GLU A 117 7.51 -8.02 22.99
C GLU A 117 8.69 -8.44 22.09
N LEU A 118 8.70 -7.98 20.84
CA LEU A 118 9.72 -8.35 19.86
C LEU A 118 11.13 -7.96 20.34
N GLU A 119 12.07 -8.87 20.21
CA GLU A 119 13.49 -8.60 20.44
C GLU A 119 14.06 -7.77 19.28
N ALA A 120 14.82 -6.72 19.59
CA ALA A 120 15.43 -5.85 18.59
C ALA A 120 16.94 -6.09 18.50
N TYR A 121 17.45 -6.24 17.28
CA TYR A 121 18.89 -6.19 17.02
C TYR A 121 19.37 -4.75 17.13
N LYS A 122 19.83 -4.36 18.31
CA LYS A 122 20.20 -2.98 18.64
C LYS A 122 21.55 -2.88 19.34
N VAL A 123 22.14 -1.69 19.28
CA VAL A 123 23.35 -1.38 20.06
C VAL A 123 23.01 -1.18 21.53
N ARG A 124 23.97 -1.48 22.42
CA ARG A 124 23.77 -1.44 23.87
C ARG A 124 23.16 -0.12 24.40
N PRO A 125 23.55 1.09 23.91
CA PRO A 125 23.00 2.35 24.43
C PRO A 125 21.59 2.66 23.91
N ALA A 126 21.05 1.92 22.92
CA ALA A 126 19.68 2.15 22.46
C ALA A 126 18.65 1.75 23.53
N GLY A 127 17.60 2.53 23.68
CA GLY A 127 16.52 2.28 24.64
C GLY A 127 15.73 1.00 24.35
N ASP A 128 14.90 0.57 25.30
CA ASP A 128 14.10 -0.66 25.19
C ASP A 128 12.66 -0.40 24.74
N LEU A 129 12.28 0.88 24.59
CA LEU A 129 10.92 1.25 24.20
C LEU A 129 10.83 1.59 22.70
N PRO A 130 9.78 1.10 22.00
CA PRO A 130 9.48 1.58 20.65
C PRO A 130 9.16 3.10 20.66
N PRO A 131 9.48 3.85 19.59
CA PRO A 131 10.15 3.39 18.36
C PRO A 131 11.67 3.25 18.51
N GLY A 132 12.30 3.92 19.48
CA GLY A 132 13.77 3.98 19.66
C GLY A 132 14.47 2.61 19.79
N LYS A 133 13.76 1.59 20.24
CA LYS A 133 14.21 0.20 20.28
C LYS A 133 14.60 -0.33 18.89
N PHE A 134 13.93 0.10 17.84
CA PHE A 134 14.14 -0.32 16.45
C PHE A 134 14.85 0.73 15.59
N GLU A 135 14.89 1.98 16.05
CA GLU A 135 15.50 3.12 15.37
C GLU A 135 16.86 3.42 16.03
N THR A 136 17.91 2.71 15.59
CA THR A 136 19.25 2.87 16.16
C THR A 136 20.10 3.87 15.38
N GLY A 137 20.96 4.62 16.09
CA GLY A 137 21.82 5.65 15.53
C GLY A 137 21.09 7.00 15.36
N THR A 138 21.76 7.93 14.68
CA THR A 138 21.18 9.25 14.41
C THR A 138 20.15 9.17 13.30
N LEU A 139 18.94 9.61 13.58
CA LEU A 139 17.84 9.61 12.62
C LEU A 139 18.00 10.74 11.59
N CYS A 140 17.38 10.58 10.42
CA CYS A 140 17.26 11.63 9.42
C CYS A 140 16.14 12.60 9.82
N HIS A 141 16.45 13.58 10.67
CA HIS A 141 15.46 14.52 11.20
C HIS A 141 14.84 15.39 10.10
N GLU A 142 15.59 15.70 9.04
CA GLU A 142 15.11 16.43 7.87
C GLU A 142 14.00 15.65 7.14
N ALA A 143 14.19 14.34 6.97
CA ALA A 143 13.17 13.50 6.34
C ALA A 143 11.95 13.32 7.24
N MET A 144 12.12 13.25 8.56
CA MET A 144 11.00 13.21 9.51
C MET A 144 10.19 14.52 9.44
N ALA A 145 10.86 15.68 9.45
CA ALA A 145 10.20 16.96 9.28
C ALA A 145 9.50 17.10 7.92
N GLY A 146 10.14 16.61 6.84
CA GLY A 146 9.53 16.58 5.52
C GLY A 146 8.30 15.68 5.42
N THR A 147 8.30 14.53 6.13
CA THR A 147 7.14 13.65 6.24
C THR A 147 5.98 14.33 6.98
N LEU A 148 6.28 15.05 8.07
CA LEU A 148 5.28 15.86 8.76
C LEU A 148 4.71 16.94 7.83
N GLY A 149 5.58 17.63 7.07
CA GLY A 149 5.15 18.62 6.09
C GLY A 149 4.22 18.06 5.00
N ALA A 150 4.42 16.80 4.58
CA ALA A 150 3.49 16.12 3.66
C ALA A 150 2.10 15.89 4.28
N VAL A 151 2.04 15.55 5.56
CA VAL A 151 0.78 15.42 6.29
C VAL A 151 0.08 16.79 6.44
N GLU A 152 0.84 17.83 6.80
CA GLU A 152 0.33 19.21 6.92
C GLU A 152 -0.14 19.77 5.57
N TYR A 153 0.50 19.37 4.47
CA TYR A 153 0.02 19.69 3.11
C TYR A 153 -1.38 19.11 2.84
N LEU A 154 -1.64 17.87 3.25
CA LEU A 154 -2.98 17.28 3.11
C LEU A 154 -4.02 18.00 3.97
N GLU A 155 -3.65 18.45 5.17
CA GLU A 155 -4.53 19.27 6.01
C GLU A 155 -4.87 20.61 5.33
N TRP A 156 -3.85 21.31 4.85
CA TRP A 156 -4.01 22.57 4.11
C TRP A 156 -4.83 22.38 2.83
N PHE A 157 -4.57 21.31 2.07
CA PHE A 157 -5.33 21.00 0.86
C PHE A 157 -6.83 20.83 1.17
N SER A 158 -7.14 20.09 2.24
CA SER A 158 -8.51 19.93 2.70
C SER A 158 -9.20 21.28 3.00
N GLU A 159 -8.50 22.19 3.68
CA GLU A 159 -9.03 23.54 3.97
C GLU A 159 -9.26 24.37 2.71
N THR A 160 -8.43 24.19 1.71
CA THR A 160 -8.51 24.92 0.44
C THR A 160 -9.68 24.47 -0.43
N ILE A 161 -10.03 23.16 -0.42
CA ILE A 161 -11.09 22.60 -1.29
C ILE A 161 -12.47 22.62 -0.64
N ASN A 162 -12.56 22.77 0.69
CA ASN A 162 -13.83 22.81 1.41
C ASN A 162 -14.31 24.24 1.61
N SER A 163 -15.64 24.42 1.58
CA SER A 163 -16.25 25.69 1.97
C SER A 163 -16.06 25.93 3.47
N PRO A 164 -15.90 27.19 3.91
CA PRO A 164 -15.72 27.55 5.33
C PRO A 164 -16.84 27.05 6.26
N GLU A 165 -18.00 26.73 5.70
CA GLU A 165 -19.18 26.25 6.42
C GLU A 165 -19.06 24.79 6.91
N LYS A 166 -18.12 24.01 6.36
CA LYS A 166 -17.81 22.65 6.82
C LYS A 166 -16.58 22.67 7.71
N GLU A 167 -16.79 23.08 8.94
CA GLU A 167 -15.75 23.09 9.97
C GLU A 167 -15.25 21.66 10.23
N GLN A 168 -14.04 21.35 9.76
CA GLN A 168 -13.37 20.09 10.06
C GLN A 168 -12.59 20.31 11.36
N THR A 169 -13.02 19.65 12.42
CA THR A 169 -12.58 19.97 13.77
C THR A 169 -11.26 19.30 14.18
N ASN A 170 -10.79 18.27 13.45
CA ASN A 170 -9.56 17.57 13.79
C ASN A 170 -8.75 17.14 12.56
N ARG A 171 -7.47 16.85 12.79
CA ARG A 171 -6.49 16.41 11.77
C ARG A 171 -6.98 15.23 10.94
N ARG A 172 -7.54 14.18 11.59
CA ARG A 172 -8.04 12.99 10.91
C ARG A 172 -9.12 13.33 9.88
N GLN A 173 -10.08 14.17 10.23
CA GLN A 173 -11.16 14.58 9.32
C GLN A 173 -10.63 15.37 8.13
N LYS A 174 -9.65 16.25 8.33
CA LYS A 174 -9.00 17.00 7.25
C LYS A 174 -8.30 16.06 6.28
N ILE A 175 -7.51 15.11 6.78
CA ILE A 175 -6.82 14.11 5.95
C ILE A 175 -7.82 13.26 5.17
N LEU A 176 -8.89 12.76 5.81
CA LEU A 176 -9.94 11.98 5.14
C LEU A 176 -10.61 12.77 4.02
N SER A 177 -10.90 14.05 4.24
CA SER A 177 -11.50 14.92 3.22
C SER A 177 -10.55 15.16 2.04
N ALA A 178 -9.27 15.45 2.31
CA ALA A 178 -8.26 15.60 1.27
C ALA A 178 -8.13 14.32 0.44
N MET A 179 -7.98 13.17 1.10
CA MET A 179 -7.84 11.87 0.44
C MET A 179 -9.06 11.49 -0.40
N ASN A 180 -10.28 11.71 0.10
CA ASN A 180 -11.49 11.48 -0.69
C ASN A 180 -11.51 12.30 -1.98
N SER A 181 -11.07 13.56 -1.91
CA SER A 181 -11.02 14.45 -3.09
C SER A 181 -9.96 13.98 -4.09
N ILE A 182 -8.80 13.55 -3.61
CA ILE A 182 -7.74 12.97 -4.44
C ILE A 182 -8.24 11.70 -5.13
N ILE A 183 -8.82 10.77 -4.39
CA ILE A 183 -9.36 9.49 -4.90
C ILE A 183 -10.37 9.75 -6.02
N LEU A 184 -11.36 10.61 -5.80
CA LEU A 184 -12.38 10.93 -6.81
C LEU A 184 -11.78 11.56 -8.07
N TYR A 185 -10.79 12.42 -7.92
CA TYR A 185 -10.10 13.04 -9.04
C TYR A 185 -9.30 12.03 -9.84
N GLU A 186 -8.52 11.20 -9.16
CA GLU A 186 -7.69 10.16 -9.78
C GLU A 186 -8.52 9.08 -10.47
N GLN A 187 -9.62 8.63 -9.86
CA GLN A 187 -10.55 7.68 -10.48
C GLN A 187 -11.12 8.24 -11.79
N LYS A 188 -11.48 9.53 -11.82
CA LYS A 188 -11.96 10.18 -13.04
C LYS A 188 -10.90 10.22 -14.14
N LEU A 189 -9.64 10.53 -13.79
CA LEU A 189 -8.53 10.55 -14.74
C LEU A 189 -8.19 9.14 -15.22
N CYS A 190 -8.11 8.17 -14.31
CA CYS A 190 -7.82 6.78 -14.61
C CYS A 190 -8.88 6.19 -15.57
N LYS A 191 -10.15 6.41 -15.28
CA LYS A 191 -11.25 6.00 -16.15
C LYS A 191 -11.12 6.61 -17.56
N LYS A 192 -10.82 7.91 -17.65
CA LYS A 192 -10.62 8.59 -18.94
C LYS A 192 -9.45 7.99 -19.71
N LEU A 193 -8.34 7.72 -19.04
CA LEU A 193 -7.14 7.10 -19.64
C LEU A 193 -7.46 5.70 -20.16
N ILE A 194 -8.09 4.84 -19.34
CA ILE A 194 -8.43 3.46 -19.72
C ILE A 194 -9.36 3.44 -20.94
N LEU A 195 -10.44 4.23 -20.93
CA LEU A 195 -11.36 4.32 -22.06
C LEU A 195 -10.66 4.85 -23.32
N GLY A 196 -9.77 5.82 -23.18
CA GLY A 196 -8.96 6.31 -24.30
C GLY A 196 -8.04 5.24 -24.87
N LEU A 197 -7.33 4.50 -24.03
CA LEU A 197 -6.45 3.40 -24.47
C LEU A 197 -7.25 2.28 -25.12
N GLN A 198 -8.41 1.89 -24.56
CA GLN A 198 -9.29 0.86 -25.15
C GLN A 198 -9.81 1.21 -26.54
N SER A 199 -9.91 2.49 -26.87
CA SER A 199 -10.34 2.94 -28.20
C SER A 199 -9.27 2.82 -29.28
N LEU A 200 -8.02 2.53 -28.91
CA LEU A 200 -6.89 2.41 -29.85
C LEU A 200 -6.68 0.94 -30.24
N PRO A 201 -6.49 0.66 -31.54
CA PRO A 201 -6.23 -0.73 -31.98
C PRO A 201 -4.86 -1.24 -31.49
N GLY A 202 -4.78 -2.53 -31.20
CA GLY A 202 -3.54 -3.20 -30.77
C GLY A 202 -3.09 -2.87 -29.34
N ILE A 203 -3.90 -2.18 -28.55
CA ILE A 203 -3.64 -1.94 -27.13
C ILE A 203 -4.26 -3.05 -26.28
N LYS A 204 -3.44 -3.61 -25.38
CA LYS A 204 -3.89 -4.51 -24.32
C LYS A 204 -3.55 -3.89 -22.97
N ILE A 205 -4.57 -3.60 -22.14
CA ILE A 205 -4.40 -3.09 -20.77
C ILE A 205 -4.38 -4.27 -19.83
N SER A 206 -3.44 -4.26 -18.86
CA SER A 206 -3.37 -5.24 -17.78
C SER A 206 -4.01 -4.67 -16.51
N GLY A 207 -4.69 -5.51 -15.73
CA GLY A 207 -5.43 -5.10 -14.54
C GLY A 207 -6.90 -4.79 -14.82
N ILE A 208 -7.58 -4.25 -13.81
CA ILE A 208 -9.01 -3.96 -13.85
C ILE A 208 -9.28 -2.82 -14.85
N THR A 209 -10.12 -3.06 -15.86
CA THR A 209 -10.46 -2.08 -16.90
C THR A 209 -11.95 -1.70 -16.92
N ASP A 210 -12.78 -2.34 -16.11
CA ASP A 210 -14.21 -2.04 -16.02
C ASP A 210 -14.41 -0.61 -15.45
N PRO A 211 -15.09 0.29 -16.21
CA PRO A 211 -15.34 1.66 -15.76
C PRO A 211 -16.22 1.78 -14.50
N SER A 212 -16.91 0.70 -14.10
CA SER A 212 -17.72 0.64 -12.88
C SER A 212 -16.92 0.18 -11.67
N ALA A 213 -15.69 -0.35 -11.85
CA ALA A 213 -14.83 -0.91 -10.83
C ALA A 213 -13.55 -0.07 -10.56
N MET A 214 -13.64 1.26 -10.78
CA MET A 214 -12.49 2.16 -10.55
C MET A 214 -12.12 2.31 -9.08
N ASP A 215 -12.98 1.96 -8.17
CA ASP A 215 -12.74 1.87 -6.73
C ASP A 215 -11.89 0.65 -6.32
N ARG A 216 -11.73 -0.34 -7.20
CA ARG A 216 -10.93 -1.54 -7.00
C ARG A 216 -9.50 -1.40 -7.53
N ARG A 217 -9.11 -0.20 -7.93
CA ARG A 217 -7.76 0.07 -8.44
C ARG A 217 -7.27 1.46 -8.04
N VAL A 218 -5.95 1.59 -7.92
CA VAL A 218 -5.24 2.88 -7.92
C VAL A 218 -4.95 3.32 -9.36
N PRO A 219 -4.58 4.60 -9.62
CA PRO A 219 -4.48 5.15 -10.98
C PRO A 219 -3.32 4.62 -11.84
N THR A 220 -2.54 3.67 -11.35
CA THR A 220 -1.47 3.03 -12.13
C THR A 220 -2.08 2.21 -13.27
N VAL A 221 -1.71 2.49 -14.52
CA VAL A 221 -2.19 1.78 -15.71
C VAL A 221 -1.02 1.18 -16.46
N SER A 222 -1.04 -0.13 -16.63
CA SER A 222 -0.07 -0.89 -17.43
C SER A 222 -0.69 -1.37 -18.73
N PHE A 223 -0.02 -1.17 -19.83
CA PHE A 223 -0.51 -1.60 -21.13
C PHE A 223 0.63 -2.06 -22.05
N SER A 224 0.30 -2.87 -23.02
CA SER A 224 1.18 -3.25 -24.12
C SER A 224 0.55 -2.85 -25.45
N VAL A 225 1.40 -2.66 -26.45
CA VAL A 225 0.99 -2.41 -27.85
C VAL A 225 1.49 -3.57 -28.71
N GLU A 226 0.62 -4.12 -29.53
CA GLU A 226 0.96 -5.22 -30.45
C GLU A 226 2.16 -4.84 -31.31
N ASP A 227 3.11 -5.76 -31.47
CA ASP A 227 4.35 -5.61 -32.25
C ASP A 227 5.26 -4.43 -31.84
N ARG A 228 5.11 -3.91 -30.61
CA ARG A 228 5.96 -2.84 -30.09
C ARG A 228 6.62 -3.23 -28.77
N HIS A 229 7.94 -3.09 -28.72
CA HIS A 229 8.68 -3.26 -27.47
C HIS A 229 8.45 -2.04 -26.54
N PRO A 230 8.32 -2.23 -25.20
CA PRO A 230 8.10 -1.13 -24.26
C PRO A 230 9.11 0.03 -24.37
N ASP A 231 10.39 -0.27 -24.58
CA ASP A 231 11.43 0.76 -24.75
C ASP A 231 11.19 1.66 -25.97
N GLN A 232 10.62 1.11 -27.05
CA GLN A 232 10.29 1.90 -28.24
C GLN A 232 9.13 2.84 -27.97
N LEU A 233 8.13 2.36 -27.18
CA LEU A 233 7.00 3.18 -26.74
C LEU A 233 7.45 4.29 -25.81
N ALA A 234 8.27 3.97 -24.81
CA ALA A 234 8.80 4.94 -23.86
C ALA A 234 9.59 6.04 -24.59
N LYS A 235 10.45 5.69 -25.55
CA LYS A 235 11.19 6.66 -26.38
C LYS A 235 10.30 7.53 -27.28
N ALA A 236 9.16 6.98 -27.73
CA ALA A 236 8.23 7.72 -28.58
C ALA A 236 7.33 8.68 -27.79
N LEU A 237 7.10 8.39 -26.53
CA LEU A 237 6.26 9.20 -25.63
C LEU A 237 7.05 10.29 -24.88
N GLY A 238 8.38 10.27 -24.93
CA GLY A 238 9.27 11.23 -24.29
C GLY A 238 9.96 10.68 -23.07
#